data_6b655cbe24ab1cf924db54962784fd95
#
_entry.id   6b655cbe24ab1cf924db54962784fd95
#
_cell.length_a   1.000
_cell.length_b   1.000
_cell.length_c   1.000
_cell.angle_alpha   90.00
_cell.angle_beta   90.00
_cell.angle_gamma   90.00
#
_symmetry.space_group_name_H-M   'P 1'
#
loop_
_entity.id
_entity.type
_entity.pdbx_description
1 polymer ?
#
loop_
_entity_poly.entity_id
_entity_poly.type
_entity_poly.pdbx_seq_one_letter_code
_entity_poly.pdbx_strand_id
1 'polypeptide(L)'
;MITGDGKTLLDSSVICEYLDCLHDGPPLYPPAGDVRWQALRWQVLGDGILDASVLRRVEDKFREEHLHSADWIARQKKTIERALSALEGEVSVIGQSPLTIGHISVGCALGYLDLRFSQDDWRAGHPALAAWYADFAQRRSMATTVPKD
;
A
#
# COMPACT_ATOMS: atom_id res chain seq x y z
N MET A 1 -18.89 0.50 -1.70
CA MET A 1 -19.65 0.28 -0.45
C MET A 1 -20.98 1.02 -0.53
N ILE A 2 -22.02 0.49 0.09
CA ILE A 2 -23.30 1.20 0.24
C ILE A 2 -23.43 1.53 1.73
N THR A 3 -23.72 2.79 2.05
CA THR A 3 -23.93 3.27 3.42
C THR A 3 -25.34 2.89 3.93
N GLY A 4 -25.57 3.01 5.25
CA GLY A 4 -26.87 2.69 5.84
C GLY A 4 -28.03 3.58 5.36
N ASP A 5 -27.73 4.77 4.82
CA ASP A 5 -28.70 5.69 4.19
C ASP A 5 -28.79 5.51 2.65
N GLY A 6 -28.18 4.46 2.12
CA GLY A 6 -28.27 4.08 0.70
C GLY A 6 -27.32 4.80 -0.25
N LYS A 7 -26.36 5.62 0.24
CA LYS A 7 -25.38 6.28 -0.62
C LYS A 7 -24.30 5.30 -1.06
N THR A 8 -23.86 5.43 -2.31
CA THR A 8 -22.76 4.65 -2.84
C THR A 8 -21.45 5.41 -2.66
N LEU A 9 -20.48 4.80 -1.96
CA LEU A 9 -19.09 5.27 -1.89
C LEU A 9 -18.22 4.42 -2.79
N LEU A 10 -17.38 5.06 -3.56
CA LEU A 10 -16.44 4.44 -4.50
C LEU A 10 -15.01 4.79 -4.09
N ASP A 11 -14.09 3.91 -4.51
CA ASP A 11 -12.69 3.94 -4.15
C ASP A 11 -12.40 3.57 -2.69
N SER A 12 -11.31 2.83 -2.49
CA SER A 12 -10.91 2.35 -1.16
C SER A 12 -10.51 3.48 -0.22
N SER A 13 -9.88 4.54 -0.73
CA SER A 13 -9.44 5.69 0.07
C SER A 13 -10.64 6.41 0.69
N VAL A 14 -11.69 6.67 -0.12
CA VAL A 14 -12.92 7.32 0.36
C VAL A 14 -13.67 6.41 1.33
N ILE A 15 -13.75 5.11 1.05
CA ILE A 15 -14.41 4.14 1.92
C ILE A 15 -13.68 4.03 3.26
N CYS A 16 -12.35 3.98 3.27
CA CYS A 16 -11.57 3.91 4.50
C CYS A 16 -11.73 5.18 5.35
N GLU A 17 -11.71 6.36 4.74
CA GLU A 17 -11.93 7.63 5.48
C GLU A 17 -13.35 7.69 6.07
N TYR A 18 -14.35 7.25 5.31
CA TYR A 18 -15.73 7.14 5.83
C TYR A 18 -15.82 6.18 7.03
N LEU A 19 -15.21 5.01 6.94
CA LEU A 19 -15.21 4.02 8.03
C LEU A 19 -14.49 4.55 9.27
N ASP A 20 -13.41 5.29 9.09
CA ASP A 20 -12.66 5.93 10.17
C ASP A 20 -13.50 6.96 10.94
N CYS A 21 -14.48 7.60 10.28
CA CYS A 21 -15.42 8.52 10.92
C CYS A 21 -16.53 7.83 11.72
N LEU A 22 -16.67 6.49 11.67
CA LEU A 22 -17.76 5.77 12.34
C LEU A 22 -17.42 5.28 13.75
N HIS A 23 -16.24 5.59 14.27
CA HIS A 23 -15.83 5.18 15.59
C HIS A 23 -15.19 6.35 16.38
N ASP A 24 -15.17 6.21 17.72
CA ASP A 24 -14.59 7.21 18.65
C ASP A 24 -13.12 6.90 19.03
N GLY A 25 -12.49 5.95 18.34
CA GLY A 25 -11.08 5.59 18.55
C GLY A 25 -10.11 6.60 17.94
N PRO A 26 -8.79 6.39 18.11
CA PRO A 26 -7.78 7.23 17.47
C PRO A 26 -7.96 7.22 15.94
N PRO A 27 -8.06 8.39 15.28
CA PRO A 27 -8.32 8.45 13.86
C PRO A 27 -7.11 7.97 13.06
N LEU A 28 -7.36 7.19 12.02
CA LEU A 28 -6.36 6.81 11.02
C LEU A 28 -6.12 7.92 10.00
N TYR A 29 -7.11 8.80 9.82
CA TYR A 29 -7.00 10.01 9.03
C TYR A 29 -6.88 11.22 9.96
N PRO A 30 -5.67 11.74 10.21
CA PRO A 30 -5.50 12.94 11.03
C PRO A 30 -6.34 14.09 10.49
N PRO A 31 -7.02 14.88 11.34
CA PRO A 31 -8.02 15.84 10.89
C PRO A 31 -7.43 17.02 10.10
N ALA A 32 -6.18 17.42 10.38
CA ALA A 32 -5.54 18.56 9.73
C ALA A 32 -4.02 18.55 9.93
N GLY A 33 -3.35 19.52 9.31
CA GLY A 33 -1.91 19.81 9.48
C GLY A 33 -1.00 18.86 8.72
N ASP A 34 0.30 18.98 8.98
CA ASP A 34 1.34 18.23 8.26
C ASP A 34 1.22 16.73 8.43
N VAL A 35 0.79 16.28 9.61
CA VAL A 35 0.54 14.85 9.88
C VAL A 35 -0.53 14.25 8.97
N ARG A 36 -1.55 15.03 8.59
CA ARG A 36 -2.56 14.59 7.62
C ARG A 36 -1.94 14.44 6.22
N TRP A 37 -1.19 15.46 5.78
CA TRP A 37 -0.55 15.43 4.47
C TRP A 37 0.45 14.28 4.36
N GLN A 38 1.16 13.98 5.43
CA GLN A 38 2.09 12.86 5.49
C GLN A 38 1.35 11.51 5.42
N ALA A 39 0.26 11.33 6.17
CA ALA A 39 -0.56 10.13 6.14
C ALA A 39 -1.13 9.88 4.73
N LEU A 40 -1.69 10.90 4.10
CA LEU A 40 -2.23 10.81 2.74
C LEU A 40 -1.13 10.56 1.70
N ARG A 41 0.05 11.15 1.86
CA ARG A 41 1.19 10.92 0.98
C ARG A 41 1.65 9.46 1.02
N TRP A 42 1.77 8.87 2.21
CA TRP A 42 2.11 7.44 2.34
C TRP A 42 1.00 6.54 1.80
N GLN A 43 -0.26 6.92 2.00
CA GLN A 43 -1.39 6.21 1.39
C GLN A 43 -1.25 6.19 -0.13
N VAL A 44 -1.03 7.34 -0.77
CA VAL A 44 -0.85 7.42 -2.23
C VAL A 44 0.36 6.64 -2.72
N LEU A 45 1.46 6.60 -1.96
CA LEU A 45 2.63 5.77 -2.31
C LEU A 45 2.29 4.28 -2.25
N GLY A 46 1.59 3.82 -1.20
CA GLY A 46 1.13 2.43 -1.08
C GLY A 46 0.15 2.06 -2.19
N ASP A 47 -0.87 2.88 -2.42
CA ASP A 47 -1.87 2.67 -3.48
C ASP A 47 -1.20 2.64 -4.87
N GLY A 48 -0.23 3.53 -5.12
CA GLY A 48 0.55 3.54 -6.37
C GLY A 48 1.40 2.29 -6.58
N ILE A 49 1.92 1.69 -5.52
CA ILE A 49 2.59 0.37 -5.58
C ILE A 49 1.58 -0.71 -5.97
N LEU A 50 0.40 -0.73 -5.33
CA LEU A 50 -0.66 -1.70 -5.62
C LEU A 50 -1.14 -1.59 -7.06
N ASP A 51 -1.45 -0.38 -7.54
CA ASP A 51 -1.93 -0.13 -8.89
C ASP A 51 -0.91 -0.60 -9.94
N ALA A 52 0.35 -0.20 -9.79
CA ALA A 52 1.42 -0.62 -10.68
C ALA A 52 1.63 -2.16 -10.65
N SER A 53 1.50 -2.76 -9.48
CA SER A 53 1.61 -4.21 -9.30
C SER A 53 0.47 -4.96 -9.96
N VAL A 54 -0.77 -4.48 -9.84
CA VAL A 54 -1.94 -5.08 -10.50
C VAL A 54 -1.82 -4.96 -12.02
N LEU A 55 -1.45 -3.78 -12.54
CA LEU A 55 -1.24 -3.57 -13.97
C LEU A 55 -0.16 -4.52 -14.54
N ARG A 56 0.94 -4.70 -13.80
CA ARG A 56 1.98 -5.65 -14.16
C ARG A 56 1.45 -7.09 -14.15
N ARG A 57 0.71 -7.48 -13.09
CA ARG A 57 0.15 -8.83 -12.99
C ARG A 57 -0.84 -9.14 -14.12
N VAL A 58 -1.65 -8.17 -14.52
CA VAL A 58 -2.58 -8.32 -15.65
C VAL A 58 -1.80 -8.59 -16.93
N GLU A 59 -0.71 -7.88 -17.18
CA GLU A 59 0.15 -8.11 -18.34
C GLU A 59 0.78 -9.51 -18.30
N ASP A 60 1.35 -9.90 -17.13
CA ASP A 60 2.09 -11.17 -16.98
C ASP A 60 1.19 -12.42 -16.97
N LYS A 61 -0.08 -12.32 -16.52
CA LYS A 61 -0.92 -13.50 -16.24
C LYS A 61 -2.14 -13.65 -17.13
N PHE A 62 -2.70 -12.54 -17.64
CA PHE A 62 -3.97 -12.56 -18.36
C PHE A 62 -3.80 -12.21 -19.83
N ARG A 63 -2.61 -11.80 -20.25
CA ARG A 63 -2.27 -11.58 -21.64
C ARG A 63 -1.50 -12.78 -22.19
N GLU A 64 -1.68 -13.11 -23.44
CA GLU A 64 -0.88 -14.16 -24.11
C GLU A 64 0.60 -13.76 -24.17
N GLU A 65 1.51 -14.68 -23.91
CA GLU A 65 2.94 -14.40 -23.74
C GLU A 65 3.55 -13.63 -24.93
N HIS A 66 3.15 -13.98 -26.15
CA HIS A 66 3.66 -13.31 -27.36
C HIS A 66 3.16 -11.87 -27.55
N LEU A 67 2.19 -11.43 -26.74
CA LEU A 67 1.65 -10.07 -26.71
C LEU A 67 2.15 -9.24 -25.54
N HIS A 68 3.00 -9.82 -24.65
CA HIS A 68 3.54 -9.08 -23.51
C HIS A 68 4.36 -7.88 -23.94
N SER A 69 4.12 -6.74 -23.33
CA SER A 69 4.91 -5.53 -23.52
C SER A 69 6.00 -5.42 -22.46
N ALA A 70 7.25 -5.72 -22.84
CA ALA A 70 8.41 -5.58 -21.95
C ALA A 70 8.57 -4.14 -21.44
N ASP A 71 8.32 -3.14 -22.29
CA ASP A 71 8.40 -1.73 -21.92
C ASP A 71 7.34 -1.34 -20.90
N TRP A 72 6.13 -1.87 -21.03
CA TRP A 72 5.05 -1.66 -20.08
C TRP A 72 5.39 -2.25 -18.72
N ILE A 73 5.85 -3.50 -18.69
CA ILE A 73 6.29 -4.20 -17.47
C ILE A 73 7.42 -3.41 -16.80
N ALA A 74 8.44 -3.00 -17.57
CA ALA A 74 9.55 -2.21 -17.05
C ALA A 74 9.09 -0.87 -16.46
N ARG A 75 8.10 -0.21 -17.07
CA ARG A 75 7.50 1.02 -16.56
C ARG A 75 6.84 0.80 -15.21
N GLN A 76 6.04 -0.29 -15.05
CA GLN A 76 5.39 -0.58 -13.78
C GLN A 76 6.42 -0.92 -12.69
N LYS A 77 7.43 -1.72 -13.00
CA LYS A 77 8.56 -2.00 -12.09
C LYS A 77 9.25 -0.72 -11.61
N LYS A 78 9.52 0.21 -12.52
CA LYS A 78 10.13 1.50 -12.18
C LYS A 78 9.24 2.37 -11.31
N THR A 79 7.93 2.31 -11.49
CA THR A 79 6.96 3.01 -10.62
C THR A 79 7.00 2.45 -9.20
N ILE A 80 6.98 1.13 -9.04
CA ILE A 80 7.11 0.45 -7.75
C ILE A 80 8.43 0.84 -7.08
N GLU A 81 9.54 0.73 -7.78
CA GLU A 81 10.88 1.03 -7.26
C GLU A 81 11.02 2.47 -6.74
N ARG A 82 10.46 3.44 -7.47
CA ARG A 82 10.47 4.84 -7.04
C ARG A 82 9.67 5.07 -5.75
N ALA A 83 8.53 4.40 -5.61
CA ALA A 83 7.72 4.49 -4.41
C ALA A 83 8.41 3.82 -3.22
N LEU A 84 9.01 2.64 -3.42
CA LEU A 84 9.81 1.95 -2.40
C LEU A 84 11.00 2.80 -1.94
N SER A 85 11.75 3.39 -2.88
CA SER A 85 12.89 4.26 -2.55
C SER A 85 12.46 5.51 -1.77
N ALA A 86 11.29 6.09 -2.09
CA ALA A 86 10.75 7.21 -1.33
C ALA A 86 10.39 6.79 0.10
N LEU A 87 9.76 5.63 0.28
CA LEU A 87 9.40 5.09 1.59
C LEU A 87 10.63 4.71 2.42
N GLU A 88 11.66 4.11 1.79
CA GLU A 88 12.94 3.80 2.44
C GLU A 88 13.59 5.06 3.04
N GLY A 89 13.58 6.16 2.29
CA GLY A 89 14.10 7.45 2.78
C GLY A 89 13.31 8.06 3.94
N GLU A 90 12.08 7.63 4.15
CA GLU A 90 11.18 8.16 5.19
C GLU A 90 10.90 7.17 6.34
N VAL A 91 11.48 5.98 6.31
CA VAL A 91 11.16 4.91 7.25
C VAL A 91 11.36 5.29 8.72
N SER A 92 12.33 6.14 9.03
CA SER A 92 12.55 6.64 10.40
C SER A 92 11.36 7.45 10.90
N VAL A 93 10.73 8.24 10.03
CA VAL A 93 9.55 9.02 10.36
C VAL A 93 8.32 8.12 10.44
N ILE A 94 8.18 7.18 9.49
CA ILE A 94 7.11 6.17 9.49
C ILE A 94 7.14 5.39 10.82
N GLY A 95 8.29 4.90 11.24
CA GLY A 95 8.43 4.07 12.45
C GLY A 95 8.17 4.81 13.77
N GLN A 96 8.31 6.13 13.80
CA GLN A 96 8.13 6.95 15.00
C GLN A 96 6.78 7.65 15.08
N SER A 97 6.01 7.69 13.98
CA SER A 97 4.72 8.37 13.94
C SER A 97 3.58 7.48 14.45
N PRO A 98 2.50 8.10 14.97
CA PRO A 98 1.28 7.37 15.28
C PRO A 98 0.73 6.64 14.06
N LEU A 99 0.04 5.52 14.29
CA LEU A 99 -0.60 4.76 13.24
C LEU A 99 -1.58 5.63 12.45
N THR A 100 -1.44 5.60 11.12
CA THR A 100 -2.35 6.26 10.19
C THR A 100 -2.71 5.33 9.05
N ILE A 101 -3.65 5.76 8.20
CA ILE A 101 -4.01 5.04 6.97
C ILE A 101 -2.80 4.81 6.07
N GLY A 102 -1.84 5.74 6.05
CA GLY A 102 -0.61 5.60 5.27
C GLY A 102 0.20 4.37 5.65
N HIS A 103 0.33 4.06 6.95
CA HIS A 103 1.01 2.84 7.41
C HIS A 103 0.30 1.57 6.92
N ILE A 104 -1.03 1.58 6.96
CA ILE A 104 -1.85 0.43 6.53
C ILE A 104 -1.70 0.23 5.03
N SER A 105 -1.83 1.29 4.23
CA SER A 105 -1.68 1.21 2.77
C SER A 105 -0.29 0.72 2.37
N VAL A 106 0.78 1.26 2.99
CA VAL A 106 2.15 0.77 2.76
C VAL A 106 2.29 -0.70 3.15
N GLY A 107 1.82 -1.09 4.34
CA GLY A 107 1.87 -2.48 4.78
C GLY A 107 1.14 -3.44 3.84
N CYS A 108 -0.05 -3.07 3.36
CA CYS A 108 -0.81 -3.85 2.38
C CYS A 108 -0.06 -3.96 1.05
N ALA A 109 0.56 -2.88 0.59
CA ALA A 109 1.33 -2.87 -0.65
C ALA A 109 2.56 -3.79 -0.59
N LEU A 110 3.32 -3.74 0.50
CA LEU A 110 4.47 -4.61 0.70
C LEU A 110 4.06 -6.09 0.82
N GLY A 111 2.95 -6.38 1.51
CA GLY A 111 2.39 -7.72 1.57
C GLY A 111 1.92 -8.23 0.21
N TYR A 112 1.40 -7.37 -0.63
CA TYR A 112 1.01 -7.74 -2.00
C TYR A 112 2.24 -8.05 -2.88
N LEU A 113 3.34 -7.29 -2.73
CA LEU A 113 4.59 -7.61 -3.41
C LEU A 113 5.12 -8.99 -2.99
N ASP A 114 5.08 -9.31 -1.71
CA ASP A 114 5.48 -10.63 -1.22
C ASP A 114 4.63 -11.75 -1.80
N LEU A 115 3.31 -11.54 -1.86
CA LEU A 115 2.38 -12.54 -2.36
C LEU A 115 2.52 -12.79 -3.87
N ARG A 116 2.73 -11.73 -4.65
CA ARG A 116 2.63 -11.81 -6.13
C ARG A 116 3.97 -11.75 -6.85
N PHE A 117 4.98 -11.19 -6.22
CA PHE A 117 6.28 -10.91 -6.83
C PHE A 117 7.45 -11.27 -5.91
N SER A 118 7.33 -12.39 -5.18
CA SER A 118 8.36 -12.88 -4.26
C SER A 118 9.73 -13.05 -4.91
N GLN A 119 9.77 -13.26 -6.23
CA GLN A 119 11.00 -13.36 -7.02
C GLN A 119 11.72 -12.02 -7.24
N ASP A 120 11.07 -10.89 -7.00
CA ASP A 120 11.63 -9.55 -7.28
C ASP A 120 12.38 -8.95 -6.08
N ASP A 121 12.56 -9.67 -5.00
CA ASP A 121 13.30 -9.28 -3.78
C ASP A 121 13.41 -7.75 -3.53
N TRP A 122 12.26 -7.12 -3.33
CA TRP A 122 12.21 -5.67 -3.09
C TRP A 122 13.01 -5.24 -1.85
N ARG A 123 13.28 -6.17 -0.93
CA ARG A 123 14.02 -5.92 0.33
C ARG A 123 15.49 -5.62 0.11
N ALA A 124 16.11 -6.22 -0.90
CA ALA A 124 17.53 -6.04 -1.16
C ALA A 124 17.93 -4.57 -1.36
N GLY A 125 17.04 -3.79 -1.97
CA GLY A 125 17.23 -2.34 -2.17
C GLY A 125 16.73 -1.45 -1.04
N HIS A 126 15.92 -2.01 -0.09
CA HIS A 126 15.16 -1.24 0.90
C HIS A 126 15.21 -1.89 2.30
N PRO A 127 16.41 -2.02 2.90
CA PRO A 127 16.59 -2.79 4.14
C PRO A 127 15.90 -2.18 5.35
N ALA A 128 15.82 -0.85 5.46
CA ALA A 128 15.16 -0.20 6.59
C ALA A 128 13.64 -0.34 6.50
N LEU A 129 13.07 -0.20 5.30
CA LEU A 129 11.65 -0.45 5.04
C LEU A 129 11.30 -1.92 5.28
N ALA A 130 12.19 -2.85 4.92
CA ALA A 130 12.03 -4.28 5.17
C ALA A 130 11.98 -4.59 6.67
N ALA A 131 12.85 -3.99 7.46
CA ALA A 131 12.84 -4.14 8.92
C ALA A 131 11.55 -3.58 9.53
N TRP A 132 11.15 -2.37 9.14
CA TRP A 132 9.88 -1.79 9.58
C TRP A 132 8.69 -2.69 9.23
N TYR A 133 8.64 -3.21 8.02
CA TYR A 133 7.53 -4.06 7.57
C TYR A 133 7.48 -5.38 8.33
N ALA A 134 8.62 -5.98 8.64
CA ALA A 134 8.68 -7.21 9.43
C ALA A 134 8.01 -7.05 10.81
N ASP A 135 8.22 -5.89 11.47
CA ASP A 135 7.56 -5.57 12.73
C ASP A 135 6.08 -5.21 12.51
N PHE A 136 5.78 -4.40 11.50
CA PHE A 136 4.41 -3.96 11.20
C PHE A 136 3.49 -5.13 10.85
N ALA A 137 3.98 -6.13 10.13
CA ALA A 137 3.24 -7.33 9.75
C ALA A 137 2.81 -8.19 10.95
N GLN A 138 3.45 -8.03 12.14
CA GLN A 138 3.06 -8.72 13.37
C GLN A 138 1.80 -8.14 14.01
N ARG A 139 1.35 -6.95 13.60
CA ARG A 139 0.10 -6.37 14.11
C ARG A 139 -1.05 -7.34 13.84
N ARG A 140 -1.93 -7.50 14.84
CA ARG A 140 -3.07 -8.42 14.73
C ARG A 140 -3.89 -8.18 13.45
N SER A 141 -4.16 -6.93 13.11
CA SER A 141 -4.91 -6.58 11.90
C SER A 141 -4.22 -7.04 10.61
N MET A 142 -2.89 -6.97 10.54
CA MET A 142 -2.12 -7.46 9.39
C MET A 142 -2.05 -9.00 9.38
N ALA A 143 -1.66 -9.59 10.51
CA ALA A 143 -1.44 -11.03 10.63
C ALA A 143 -2.72 -11.86 10.38
N THR A 144 -3.90 -11.35 10.78
CA THR A 144 -5.18 -12.08 10.59
C THR A 144 -5.83 -11.87 9.23
N THR A 145 -5.37 -10.91 8.45
CA THR A 145 -5.90 -10.59 7.11
C THR A 145 -4.91 -10.82 5.98
N VAL A 146 -3.86 -11.59 6.24
CA VAL A 146 -2.91 -11.99 5.18
C VAL A 146 -3.67 -12.62 4.02
N PRO A 147 -3.55 -12.08 2.80
CA PRO A 147 -4.24 -12.62 1.65
C PRO A 147 -3.68 -14.02 1.32
N LYS A 148 -4.57 -14.90 0.87
CA LYS A 148 -4.24 -16.27 0.44
C LYS A 148 -4.59 -16.41 -1.03
N ASP A 149 -3.84 -17.25 -1.76
CA ASP A 149 -4.18 -17.66 -3.13
C ASP A 149 -5.44 -18.51 -3.16
#